data_42cb243edcd0cec17bd558d5ff4e69d0
#
_entry.id   42cb243edcd0cec17bd558d5ff4e69d0
#
_cell.length_a   1.000
_cell.length_b   1.000
_cell.length_c   1.000
_cell.angle_alpha   90.00
_cell.angle_beta   90.00
_cell.angle_gamma   90.00
#
_symmetry.space_group_name_H-M   'P 1'
#
loop_
_entity.id
_entity.type
_entity.pdbx_description
1 polymer ?
#
loop_
_entity_poly.entity_id
_entity_poly.type
_entity_poly.pdbx_seq_one_letter_code
_entity_poly.pdbx_strand_id
1 'polypeptide(L)'
;MPHRTTLLITSPLAGLLAEIARQRPDWNLVPLGDQPVPNMAQGKVWGFIDWLCPTMSGLEVCRRLREAQATRNAHLTMVLEEPNQEAKRRALLAGADDYLVGPLDAERLLERIDSLGAAAAPVRAQLTHGAITIDPAAHQIRVSGQPVLMRPNEFRLLIHFMEHPDQVFSRSALIDRLGKDGNALDERTVDVWVGRLRRSLAAYGAPDPLRTVRALGYVLDSVES
;
A
#
# COMPACT_ATOMS: atom_id res chain seq x y z
N MET A 1 23.10 5.49 -4.97
CA MET A 1 23.00 4.48 -3.90
C MET A 1 21.89 3.53 -4.29
N PRO A 2 22.11 2.20 -4.32
CA PRO A 2 21.03 1.28 -4.62
C PRO A 2 19.92 1.45 -3.60
N HIS A 3 18.68 1.54 -4.06
CA HIS A 3 17.50 1.63 -3.20
C HIS A 3 17.38 0.33 -2.41
N ARG A 4 17.86 0.32 -1.17
CA ARG A 4 17.68 -0.82 -0.28
C ARG A 4 16.21 -0.99 0.03
N THR A 5 15.70 -2.19 -0.20
CA THR A 5 14.37 -2.60 0.27
C THR A 5 14.48 -2.99 1.74
N THR A 6 13.57 -2.50 2.57
CA THR A 6 13.45 -2.91 3.98
C THR A 6 12.21 -3.78 4.14
N LEU A 7 12.38 -4.96 4.71
CA LEU A 7 11.30 -5.88 5.05
C LEU A 7 11.13 -5.93 6.57
N LEU A 8 9.98 -5.50 7.04
CA LEU A 8 9.54 -5.61 8.44
C LEU A 8 8.66 -6.84 8.59
N ILE A 9 8.93 -7.69 9.55
CA ILE A 9 8.18 -8.93 9.74
C ILE A 9 7.99 -9.24 11.22
N THR A 10 6.76 -9.58 11.62
CA THR A 10 6.45 -9.97 13.01
C THR A 10 6.66 -11.46 13.25
N SER A 11 6.57 -12.28 12.18
CA SER A 11 6.70 -13.73 12.30
C SER A 11 8.11 -14.15 12.70
N PRO A 12 8.28 -14.85 13.81
CA PRO A 12 9.60 -15.22 14.35
C PRO A 12 10.24 -16.42 13.65
N LEU A 13 9.72 -16.88 12.51
CA LEU A 13 10.18 -18.07 11.82
C LEU A 13 11.62 -17.86 11.29
N ALA A 14 12.61 -18.32 12.02
CA ALA A 14 14.03 -18.19 11.65
C ALA A 14 14.32 -18.74 10.25
N GLY A 15 13.67 -19.83 9.85
CA GLY A 15 13.77 -20.40 8.50
C GLY A 15 13.27 -19.46 7.41
N LEU A 16 12.18 -18.73 7.65
CA LEU A 16 11.62 -17.75 6.71
C LEU A 16 12.61 -16.62 6.43
N LEU A 17 13.18 -16.03 7.49
CA LEU A 17 14.14 -14.93 7.32
C LEU A 17 15.44 -15.40 6.64
N ALA A 18 15.94 -16.59 6.96
CA ALA A 18 17.12 -17.17 6.33
C ALA A 18 16.89 -17.40 4.83
N GLU A 19 15.73 -17.93 4.46
CA GLU A 19 15.39 -18.17 3.05
C GLU A 19 15.25 -16.86 2.27
N ILE A 20 14.60 -15.83 2.85
CA ILE A 20 14.50 -14.50 2.21
C ILE A 20 15.89 -13.86 2.06
N ALA A 21 16.74 -13.94 3.09
CA ALA A 21 18.10 -13.42 3.04
C ALA A 21 18.94 -14.07 1.94
N ARG A 22 18.72 -15.37 1.69
CA ARG A 22 19.39 -16.11 0.61
C ARG A 22 18.94 -15.65 -0.77
N GLN A 23 17.64 -15.37 -0.95
CA GLN A 23 17.08 -14.97 -2.26
C GLN A 23 17.24 -13.47 -2.53
N ARG A 24 17.29 -12.65 -1.49
CA ARG A 24 17.39 -11.17 -1.57
C ARG A 24 18.47 -10.66 -0.60
N PRO A 25 19.75 -10.91 -0.88
CA PRO A 25 20.85 -10.55 0.03
C PRO A 25 21.05 -9.04 0.20
N ASP A 26 20.52 -8.24 -0.71
CA ASP A 26 20.54 -6.77 -0.70
C ASP A 26 19.44 -6.13 0.17
N TRP A 27 18.49 -6.94 0.68
CA TRP A 27 17.40 -6.45 1.51
C TRP A 27 17.81 -6.30 2.97
N ASN A 28 17.27 -5.28 3.60
CA ASN A 28 17.36 -5.10 5.05
C ASN A 28 16.20 -5.80 5.73
N LEU A 29 16.45 -6.94 6.38
CA LEU A 29 15.42 -7.73 7.08
C LEU A 29 15.37 -7.30 8.54
N VAL A 30 14.22 -6.83 8.98
CA VAL A 30 14.00 -6.30 10.33
C VAL A 30 12.87 -7.08 11.01
N PRO A 31 13.20 -8.02 11.90
CA PRO A 31 12.17 -8.67 12.72
C PRO A 31 11.56 -7.63 13.66
N LEU A 32 10.22 -7.55 13.65
CA LEU A 32 9.45 -6.73 14.55
C LEU A 32 9.13 -7.57 15.80
N GLY A 33 9.85 -7.32 16.89
CA GLY A 33 9.55 -7.83 18.22
C GLY A 33 8.93 -6.73 19.08
N ASP A 34 9.23 -6.77 20.39
CA ASP A 34 8.81 -5.77 21.37
C ASP A 34 9.55 -4.43 21.24
N GLN A 35 10.49 -4.34 20.31
CA GLN A 35 11.30 -3.18 20.09
C GLN A 35 10.49 -2.04 19.43
N PRO A 36 10.81 -0.79 19.73
CA PRO A 36 10.21 0.35 19.04
C PRO A 36 10.50 0.26 17.54
N VAL A 37 9.57 0.80 16.75
CA VAL A 37 9.67 0.85 15.28
C VAL A 37 11.05 1.38 14.87
N PRO A 38 11.80 0.66 14.03
CA PRO A 38 13.16 1.05 13.66
C PRO A 38 13.16 2.43 12.99
N ASN A 39 13.97 3.34 13.50
CA ASN A 39 14.19 4.66 12.89
C ASN A 39 14.94 4.61 11.54
N MET A 40 15.30 3.42 11.07
CA MET A 40 16.22 3.21 9.94
C MET A 40 15.58 2.51 8.74
N ALA A 41 14.26 2.65 8.53
CA ALA A 41 13.64 2.18 7.31
C ALA A 41 14.07 3.07 6.13
N GLN A 42 14.95 2.55 5.27
CA GLN A 42 15.42 3.24 4.07
C GLN A 42 14.89 2.55 2.81
N GLY A 43 14.56 3.34 1.79
CA GLY A 43 14.09 2.84 0.50
C GLY A 43 12.63 2.40 0.52
N LYS A 44 12.30 1.36 -0.24
CA LYS A 44 10.96 0.75 -0.22
C LYS A 44 10.79 -0.07 1.05
N VAL A 45 9.73 0.18 1.80
CA VAL A 45 9.44 -0.51 3.06
C VAL A 45 8.21 -1.39 2.91
N TRP A 46 8.37 -2.67 3.18
CA TRP A 46 7.32 -3.68 3.20
C TRP A 46 7.15 -4.21 4.62
N GLY A 47 5.94 -4.35 5.08
CA GLY A 47 5.64 -4.93 6.39
C GLY A 47 4.68 -6.12 6.26
N PHE A 48 5.06 -7.27 6.85
CA PHE A 48 4.17 -8.41 7.00
C PHE A 48 3.92 -8.62 8.49
N ILE A 49 2.67 -8.50 8.88
CA ILE A 49 2.25 -8.40 10.28
C ILE A 49 1.26 -9.51 10.56
N ASP A 50 1.63 -10.46 11.42
CA ASP A 50 0.73 -11.52 11.87
C ASP A 50 -0.45 -10.93 12.65
N TRP A 51 -1.61 -11.56 12.51
CA TRP A 51 -2.82 -11.16 13.26
C TRP A 51 -2.60 -11.25 14.77
N LEU A 52 -1.95 -12.31 15.20
CA LEU A 52 -1.54 -12.54 16.59
C LEU A 52 -0.02 -12.39 16.72
N CYS A 53 0.42 -11.45 17.53
CA CYS A 53 1.83 -11.29 17.90
C CYS A 53 1.98 -11.53 19.40
N PRO A 54 3.18 -11.93 19.87
CA PRO A 54 3.37 -12.38 21.26
C PRO A 54 2.98 -11.37 22.34
N THR A 55 3.19 -10.07 22.10
CA THR A 55 3.03 -9.03 23.12
C THR A 55 1.89 -8.07 22.86
N MET A 56 1.45 -7.95 21.60
CA MET A 56 0.34 -7.08 21.21
C MET A 56 -0.39 -7.63 19.98
N SER A 57 -1.57 -7.15 19.68
CA SER A 57 -2.26 -7.55 18.45
C SER A 57 -1.58 -6.97 17.22
N GLY A 58 -1.61 -7.70 16.09
CA GLY A 58 -1.11 -7.19 14.82
C GLY A 58 -1.77 -5.88 14.39
N LEU A 59 -3.03 -5.65 14.77
CA LEU A 59 -3.72 -4.39 14.54
C LEU A 59 -3.03 -3.21 15.24
N GLU A 60 -2.54 -3.43 16.44
CA GLU A 60 -1.80 -2.40 17.20
C GLU A 60 -0.41 -2.17 16.59
N VAL A 61 0.29 -3.22 16.19
CA VAL A 61 1.55 -3.10 15.44
C VAL A 61 1.34 -2.26 14.18
N CYS A 62 0.29 -2.54 13.42
CA CYS A 62 -0.04 -1.81 12.21
C CYS A 62 -0.25 -0.31 12.48
N ARG A 63 -1.01 0.06 13.53
CA ARG A 63 -1.23 1.46 13.91
C ARG A 63 0.07 2.16 14.26
N ARG A 64 0.92 1.55 15.10
CA ARG A 64 2.23 2.11 15.48
C ARG A 64 3.14 2.34 14.28
N LEU A 65 3.16 1.39 13.33
CA LEU A 65 3.91 1.57 12.09
C LEU A 65 3.36 2.75 11.26
N ARG A 66 2.06 3.03 11.30
CA ARG A 66 1.45 4.18 10.62
C ARG A 66 1.73 5.52 11.31
N GLU A 67 1.86 5.53 12.60
CA GLU A 67 2.20 6.72 13.39
C GLU A 67 3.67 7.10 13.24
N ALA A 68 4.56 6.13 13.13
CA ALA A 68 5.98 6.35 13.00
C ALA A 68 6.35 6.96 11.64
N GLN A 69 7.12 8.05 11.64
CA GLN A 69 7.50 8.79 10.44
C GLN A 69 8.24 7.92 9.42
N ALA A 70 9.11 7.02 9.87
CA ALA A 70 9.93 6.17 9.02
C ALA A 70 9.12 5.09 8.26
N THR A 71 7.95 4.69 8.78
CA THR A 71 7.17 3.57 8.26
C THR A 71 5.74 3.92 7.86
N ARG A 72 5.31 5.17 8.05
CA ARG A 72 3.93 5.60 7.73
C ARG A 72 3.50 5.29 6.30
N ASN A 73 4.44 5.32 5.36
CA ASN A 73 4.21 5.07 3.93
C ASN A 73 4.62 3.65 3.49
N ALA A 74 5.02 2.78 4.42
CA ALA A 74 5.31 1.39 4.13
C ALA A 74 4.08 0.68 3.54
N HIS A 75 4.29 -0.31 2.69
CA HIS A 75 3.21 -1.22 2.32
C HIS A 75 3.05 -2.26 3.42
N LEU A 76 1.93 -2.27 4.13
CA LEU A 76 1.66 -3.16 5.24
C LEU A 76 0.64 -4.23 4.84
N THR A 77 1.04 -5.49 4.92
CA THR A 77 0.20 -6.66 4.68
C THR A 77 -0.09 -7.35 6.00
N MET A 78 -1.37 -7.51 6.35
CA MET A 78 -1.79 -8.28 7.52
C MET A 78 -1.87 -9.76 7.15
N VAL A 79 -1.27 -10.63 7.94
CA VAL A 79 -1.35 -12.09 7.79
C VAL A 79 -2.44 -12.62 8.72
N LEU A 80 -3.51 -13.14 8.15
CA LEU A 80 -4.66 -13.70 8.86
C LEU A 80 -4.53 -15.22 8.93
N GLU A 81 -4.92 -15.83 10.05
CA GLU A 81 -4.91 -17.30 10.19
C GLU A 81 -5.97 -17.95 9.30
N GLU A 82 -7.17 -17.35 9.26
CA GLU A 82 -8.31 -17.84 8.51
C GLU A 82 -9.01 -16.75 7.70
N PRO A 83 -9.74 -17.11 6.62
CA PRO A 83 -10.56 -16.16 5.87
C PRO A 83 -11.70 -15.62 6.74
N ASN A 84 -11.63 -14.34 7.12
CA ASN A 84 -12.64 -13.70 7.95
C ASN A 84 -12.87 -12.26 7.48
N GLN A 85 -14.08 -11.94 7.06
CA GLN A 85 -14.43 -10.64 6.50
C GLN A 85 -14.28 -9.50 7.52
N GLU A 86 -14.66 -9.74 8.77
CA GLU A 86 -14.51 -8.72 9.81
C GLU A 86 -13.04 -8.50 10.17
N ALA A 87 -12.22 -9.57 10.22
CA ALA A 87 -10.78 -9.45 10.42
C ALA A 87 -10.13 -8.65 9.28
N LYS A 88 -10.49 -8.92 8.02
CA LYS A 88 -10.03 -8.16 6.86
C LYS A 88 -10.38 -6.68 6.98
N ARG A 89 -11.63 -6.36 7.30
CA ARG A 89 -12.09 -4.99 7.51
C ARG A 89 -11.31 -4.29 8.62
N ARG A 90 -11.12 -4.95 9.77
CA ARG A 90 -10.37 -4.42 10.91
C ARG A 90 -8.90 -4.17 10.57
N ALA A 91 -8.24 -5.09 9.82
CA ALA A 91 -6.88 -4.92 9.33
C ALA A 91 -6.73 -3.64 8.49
N LEU A 92 -7.63 -3.46 7.51
CA LEU A 92 -7.63 -2.28 6.65
C LEU A 92 -7.89 -0.99 7.44
N LEU A 93 -8.86 -1.00 8.37
CA LEU A 93 -9.12 0.17 9.23
C LEU A 93 -7.94 0.50 10.15
N ALA A 94 -7.21 -0.50 10.65
CA ALA A 94 -6.00 -0.31 11.43
C ALA A 94 -4.83 0.28 10.63
N GLY A 95 -4.92 0.27 9.31
CA GLY A 95 -3.93 0.88 8.45
C GLY A 95 -3.22 -0.07 7.49
N ALA A 96 -3.54 -1.36 7.49
CA ALA A 96 -3.02 -2.27 6.47
C ALA A 96 -3.42 -1.83 5.06
N ASP A 97 -2.59 -2.10 4.08
CA ASP A 97 -2.89 -1.88 2.67
C ASP A 97 -3.41 -3.16 2.02
N ASP A 98 -3.13 -4.30 2.68
CA ASP A 98 -3.38 -5.61 2.13
C ASP A 98 -3.51 -6.65 3.23
N TYR A 99 -3.94 -7.87 2.85
CA TYR A 99 -3.91 -9.03 3.73
C TYR A 99 -3.61 -10.32 2.95
N LEU A 100 -3.03 -11.28 3.66
CA LEU A 100 -2.86 -12.67 3.22
C LEU A 100 -3.58 -13.59 4.21
N VAL A 101 -3.97 -14.76 3.76
CA VAL A 101 -4.61 -15.78 4.61
C VAL A 101 -3.75 -17.04 4.63
N GLY A 102 -3.59 -17.61 5.80
CA GLY A 102 -2.78 -18.80 6.04
C GLY A 102 -1.32 -18.50 6.34
N PRO A 103 -0.52 -19.54 6.57
CA PRO A 103 0.86 -19.38 7.00
C PRO A 103 1.68 -18.62 5.96
N LEU A 104 2.57 -17.77 6.44
CA LEU A 104 3.51 -17.02 5.61
C LEU A 104 4.76 -17.86 5.37
N ASP A 105 5.09 -18.11 4.10
CA ASP A 105 6.36 -18.66 3.66
C ASP A 105 7.11 -17.67 2.75
N ALA A 106 8.36 -17.97 2.42
CA ALA A 106 9.20 -17.06 1.64
C ALA A 106 8.69 -16.87 0.21
N GLU A 107 8.19 -17.91 -0.41
CA GLU A 107 7.68 -17.88 -1.79
C GLU A 107 6.48 -16.95 -1.90
N ARG A 108 5.46 -17.18 -1.09
CA ARG A 108 4.24 -16.35 -1.04
C ARG A 108 4.53 -14.89 -0.72
N LEU A 109 5.47 -14.63 0.21
CA LEU A 109 5.89 -13.29 0.57
C LEU A 109 6.56 -12.59 -0.62
N LEU A 110 7.52 -13.25 -1.26
CA LEU A 110 8.25 -12.70 -2.39
C LEU A 110 7.35 -12.51 -3.62
N GLU A 111 6.53 -13.50 -3.95
CA GLU A 111 5.52 -13.37 -5.01
C GLU A 111 4.60 -12.17 -4.77
N ARG A 112 4.18 -11.96 -3.50
CA ARG A 112 3.34 -10.82 -3.17
C ARG A 112 4.03 -9.49 -3.40
N ILE A 113 5.29 -9.36 -2.97
CA ILE A 113 6.08 -8.15 -3.19
C ILE A 113 6.34 -7.93 -4.69
N ASP A 114 6.70 -8.97 -5.43
CA ASP A 114 7.00 -8.88 -6.86
C ASP A 114 5.74 -8.54 -7.66
N SER A 115 4.58 -9.14 -7.37
CA SER A 115 3.30 -8.80 -8.02
C SER A 115 2.90 -7.34 -7.80
N LEU A 116 3.08 -6.84 -6.58
CA LEU A 116 2.82 -5.46 -6.24
C LEU A 116 3.86 -4.51 -6.84
N GLY A 117 5.09 -4.96 -7.03
CA GLY A 117 6.16 -4.23 -7.70
C GLY A 117 5.95 -4.15 -9.23
N ALA A 118 5.53 -5.25 -9.84
CA ALA A 118 5.30 -5.34 -11.29
C ALA A 118 4.09 -4.53 -11.77
N ALA A 119 3.07 -4.32 -10.92
CA ALA A 119 1.91 -3.49 -11.25
C ALA A 119 2.25 -2.00 -11.47
N ALA A 120 3.46 -1.58 -11.14
CA ALA A 120 4.01 -0.27 -11.49
C ALA A 120 4.80 -0.39 -12.82
N ALA A 121 4.10 -0.60 -13.94
CA ALA A 121 4.72 -0.41 -15.25
C ALA A 121 5.28 1.03 -15.33
N PRO A 122 6.46 1.24 -15.93
CA PRO A 122 7.08 2.56 -15.95
C PRO A 122 6.25 3.50 -16.83
N VAL A 123 5.37 4.27 -16.21
CA VAL A 123 4.82 5.47 -16.85
C VAL A 123 5.97 6.45 -16.93
N ARG A 124 6.46 6.69 -18.14
CA ARG A 124 7.65 7.54 -18.40
C ARG A 124 7.36 9.03 -18.40
N ALA A 125 6.10 9.42 -18.42
CA ALA A 125 5.69 10.82 -18.48
C ALA A 125 5.16 11.31 -17.11
N GLN A 126 5.45 12.55 -16.81
CA GLN A 126 4.84 13.27 -15.71
C GLN A 126 3.33 13.41 -15.98
N LEU A 127 2.50 13.07 -15.01
CA LEU A 127 1.05 13.24 -15.10
C LEU A 127 0.65 14.50 -14.33
N THR A 128 -0.26 15.28 -14.91
CA THR A 128 -0.77 16.52 -14.29
C THR A 128 -2.29 16.55 -14.36
N HIS A 129 -2.92 16.91 -13.24
CA HIS A 129 -4.36 17.10 -13.13
C HIS A 129 -4.65 18.25 -12.16
N GLY A 130 -5.01 19.42 -12.69
CA GLY A 130 -5.14 20.63 -11.90
C GLY A 130 -3.86 20.95 -11.13
N ALA A 131 -3.97 21.09 -9.81
CA ALA A 131 -2.83 21.35 -8.93
C ALA A 131 -1.98 20.12 -8.61
N ILE A 132 -2.41 18.93 -9.02
CA ILE A 132 -1.75 17.65 -8.70
C ILE A 132 -0.79 17.28 -9.83
N THR A 133 0.46 16.99 -9.47
CA THR A 133 1.48 16.52 -10.39
C THR A 133 2.11 15.22 -9.85
N ILE A 134 2.25 14.22 -10.69
CA ILE A 134 2.88 12.94 -10.34
C ILE A 134 4.06 12.70 -11.28
N ASP A 135 5.18 12.36 -10.67
CA ASP A 135 6.32 11.73 -11.35
C ASP A 135 6.35 10.25 -10.94
N PRO A 136 5.86 9.34 -11.81
CA PRO A 136 5.81 7.93 -11.49
C PRO A 136 7.20 7.29 -11.36
N ALA A 137 8.18 7.79 -12.12
CA ALA A 137 9.54 7.27 -12.10
C ALA A 137 10.27 7.63 -10.80
N ALA A 138 10.08 8.87 -10.33
CA ALA A 138 10.61 9.34 -9.06
C ALA A 138 9.75 8.92 -7.85
N HIS A 139 8.59 8.28 -8.07
CA HIS A 139 7.61 7.95 -7.02
C HIS A 139 7.19 9.18 -6.21
N GLN A 140 7.01 10.32 -6.87
CA GLN A 140 6.78 11.61 -6.24
C GLN A 140 5.43 12.19 -6.67
N ILE A 141 4.68 12.71 -5.70
CA ILE A 141 3.47 13.49 -5.91
C ILE A 141 3.71 14.89 -5.37
N ARG A 142 3.16 15.88 -6.05
CA ARG A 142 3.11 17.25 -5.60
C ARG A 142 1.68 17.81 -5.75
N VAL A 143 1.28 18.63 -4.78
CA VAL A 143 0.08 19.45 -4.85
C VAL A 143 0.52 20.91 -4.78
N SER A 144 0.21 21.69 -5.80
CA SER A 144 0.69 23.09 -5.91
C SER A 144 2.20 23.22 -5.69
N GLY A 145 2.98 22.27 -6.21
CA GLY A 145 4.45 22.20 -6.06
C GLY A 145 4.94 21.61 -4.72
N GLN A 146 4.09 21.44 -3.74
CA GLN A 146 4.44 20.87 -2.42
C GLN A 146 4.47 19.34 -2.48
N PRO A 147 5.52 18.66 -2.00
CA PRO A 147 5.58 17.20 -2.00
C PRO A 147 4.54 16.61 -1.05
N VAL A 148 3.81 15.62 -1.54
CA VAL A 148 2.77 14.90 -0.80
C VAL A 148 3.24 13.49 -0.51
N LEU A 149 3.15 13.08 0.75
CA LEU A 149 3.39 11.71 1.15
C LEU A 149 2.12 10.88 0.98
N MET A 150 2.20 9.83 0.18
CA MET A 150 1.07 8.96 -0.13
C MET A 150 1.47 7.49 -0.02
N ARG A 151 0.52 6.66 0.41
CA ARG A 151 0.76 5.22 0.53
C ARG A 151 0.76 4.54 -0.84
N PRO A 152 1.40 3.38 -0.98
CA PRO A 152 1.57 2.73 -2.28
C PRO A 152 0.26 2.48 -3.04
N ASN A 153 -0.81 2.03 -2.38
CA ASN A 153 -2.08 1.78 -3.06
C ASN A 153 -2.77 3.07 -3.50
N GLU A 154 -2.73 4.12 -2.66
CA GLU A 154 -3.26 5.44 -2.98
C GLU A 154 -2.51 6.04 -4.18
N PHE A 155 -1.18 5.91 -4.20
CA PHE A 155 -0.32 6.36 -5.29
C PHE A 155 -0.68 5.65 -6.60
N ARG A 156 -0.83 4.32 -6.58
CA ARG A 156 -1.20 3.54 -7.76
C ARG A 156 -2.59 3.86 -8.27
N LEU A 157 -3.56 4.02 -7.36
CA LEU A 157 -4.92 4.43 -7.71
C LEU A 157 -4.90 5.79 -8.41
N LEU A 158 -4.20 6.76 -7.86
CA LEU A 158 -4.16 8.11 -8.43
C LEU A 158 -3.51 8.10 -9.81
N ILE A 159 -2.39 7.37 -10.00
CA ILE A 159 -1.78 7.19 -11.32
C ILE A 159 -2.80 6.60 -12.29
N HIS A 160 -3.44 5.49 -11.90
CA HIS A 160 -4.39 4.81 -12.79
C HIS A 160 -5.53 5.72 -13.23
N PHE A 161 -6.09 6.50 -12.32
CA PHE A 161 -7.12 7.47 -12.68
C PHE A 161 -6.60 8.59 -13.58
N MET A 162 -5.40 9.10 -13.33
CA MET A 162 -4.81 10.17 -14.15
C MET A 162 -4.38 9.70 -15.55
N GLU A 163 -4.09 8.39 -15.71
CA GLU A 163 -3.86 7.78 -17.03
C GLU A 163 -5.15 7.60 -17.83
N HIS A 164 -6.31 7.58 -17.16
CA HIS A 164 -7.60 7.28 -17.76
C HIS A 164 -8.68 8.25 -17.26
N PRO A 165 -8.53 9.56 -17.54
CA PRO A 165 -9.53 10.54 -17.14
C PRO A 165 -10.88 10.23 -17.83
N ASP A 166 -11.97 10.64 -17.20
CA ASP A 166 -13.36 10.50 -17.67
C ASP A 166 -13.85 9.04 -17.80
N GLN A 167 -13.02 8.09 -17.39
CA GLN A 167 -13.40 6.67 -17.37
C GLN A 167 -13.86 6.23 -15.98
N VAL A 168 -15.06 5.63 -15.92
CA VAL A 168 -15.58 5.05 -14.67
C VAL A 168 -14.99 3.65 -14.48
N PHE A 169 -14.40 3.42 -13.31
CA PHE A 169 -13.88 2.11 -12.91
C PHE A 169 -14.70 1.53 -11.78
N SER A 170 -15.11 0.26 -11.94
CA SER A 170 -15.74 -0.50 -10.88
C SER A 170 -14.74 -0.80 -9.76
N ARG A 171 -15.25 -1.13 -8.58
CA ARG A 171 -14.41 -1.53 -7.44
C ARG A 171 -13.58 -2.79 -7.75
N SER A 172 -14.20 -3.78 -8.39
CA SER A 172 -13.51 -5.00 -8.83
C SER A 172 -12.38 -4.68 -9.81
N ALA A 173 -12.63 -3.86 -10.84
CA ALA A 173 -11.61 -3.46 -11.81
C ALA A 173 -10.41 -2.74 -11.14
N LEU A 174 -10.66 -1.93 -10.11
CA LEU A 174 -9.59 -1.25 -9.35
C LEU A 174 -8.79 -2.23 -8.49
N ILE A 175 -9.42 -3.27 -7.93
CA ILE A 175 -8.72 -4.34 -7.22
C ILE A 175 -7.76 -5.08 -8.16
N ASP A 176 -8.26 -5.50 -9.32
CA ASP A 176 -7.50 -6.23 -10.34
C ASP A 176 -6.32 -5.37 -10.83
N ARG A 177 -6.55 -4.09 -11.07
CA ARG A 177 -5.50 -3.14 -11.49
C ARG A 177 -4.39 -2.96 -10.48
N LEU A 178 -4.68 -3.08 -9.18
CA LEU A 178 -3.67 -3.03 -8.14
C LEU A 178 -2.87 -4.34 -8.00
N GLY A 179 -3.09 -5.31 -8.88
CA GLY A 179 -2.43 -6.61 -8.87
C GLY A 179 -2.86 -7.46 -7.68
N LYS A 180 -4.11 -7.31 -7.25
CA LYS A 180 -4.68 -8.05 -6.12
C LYS A 180 -5.70 -9.05 -6.63
N ASP A 181 -5.72 -10.22 -6.01
CA ASP A 181 -6.66 -11.25 -6.36
C ASP A 181 -8.09 -10.79 -6.00
N GLY A 182 -8.91 -10.50 -7.02
CA GLY A 182 -10.28 -10.00 -6.85
C GLY A 182 -11.18 -10.95 -6.05
N ASN A 183 -10.86 -12.25 -6.07
CA ASN A 183 -11.58 -13.24 -5.27
C ASN A 183 -11.23 -13.17 -3.77
N ALA A 184 -10.10 -12.57 -3.42
CA ALA A 184 -9.60 -12.49 -2.05
C ALA A 184 -9.96 -11.17 -1.35
N LEU A 185 -10.30 -10.10 -2.10
CA LEU A 185 -10.57 -8.77 -1.55
C LEU A 185 -12.05 -8.39 -1.64
N ASP A 186 -12.58 -7.86 -0.54
CA ASP A 186 -13.88 -7.21 -0.53
C ASP A 186 -13.80 -5.88 -1.30
N GLU A 187 -14.75 -5.62 -2.19
CA GLU A 187 -14.87 -4.37 -2.95
C GLU A 187 -14.88 -3.11 -2.06
N ARG A 188 -15.35 -3.21 -0.82
CA ARG A 188 -15.28 -2.14 0.18
C ARG A 188 -13.86 -1.71 0.55
N THR A 189 -12.88 -2.55 0.25
CA THR A 189 -11.46 -2.21 0.41
C THR A 189 -11.09 -1.00 -0.45
N VAL A 190 -11.65 -0.91 -1.65
CA VAL A 190 -11.43 0.23 -2.56
C VAL A 190 -11.96 1.53 -1.93
N ASP A 191 -13.11 1.48 -1.25
CA ASP A 191 -13.68 2.66 -0.58
C ASP A 191 -12.74 3.19 0.51
N VAL A 192 -12.03 2.28 1.22
CA VAL A 192 -11.00 2.66 2.20
C VAL A 192 -9.81 3.33 1.53
N TRP A 193 -9.31 2.79 0.42
CA TRP A 193 -8.18 3.38 -0.31
C TRP A 193 -8.55 4.73 -0.92
N VAL A 194 -9.69 4.85 -1.57
CA VAL A 194 -10.20 6.12 -2.10
C VAL A 194 -10.39 7.15 -0.99
N GLY A 195 -10.97 6.73 0.14
CA GLY A 195 -11.14 7.63 1.30
C GLY A 195 -9.81 8.13 1.87
N ARG A 196 -8.76 7.29 1.86
CA ARG A 196 -7.40 7.70 2.26
C ARG A 196 -6.79 8.65 1.24
N LEU A 197 -6.86 8.32 -0.05
CA LEU A 197 -6.38 9.16 -1.14
C LEU A 197 -6.95 10.57 -1.03
N ARG A 198 -8.27 10.70 -0.88
CA ARG A 198 -8.96 11.98 -0.68
C ARG A 198 -8.41 12.77 0.50
N ARG A 199 -8.24 12.11 1.65
CA ARG A 199 -7.68 12.76 2.85
C ARG A 199 -6.23 13.19 2.66
N SER A 200 -5.41 12.36 2.01
CA SER A 200 -4.02 12.70 1.72
C SER A 200 -3.93 13.95 0.83
N LEU A 201 -4.77 14.07 -0.19
CA LEU A 201 -4.79 15.24 -1.08
C LEU A 201 -5.37 16.49 -0.38
N ALA A 202 -6.47 16.33 0.35
CA ALA A 202 -7.12 17.43 1.08
C ALA A 202 -6.21 18.05 2.14
N ALA A 203 -5.34 17.27 2.79
CA ALA A 203 -4.37 17.76 3.76
C ALA A 203 -3.36 18.77 3.17
N TYR A 204 -3.21 18.79 1.84
CA TYR A 204 -2.35 19.72 1.11
C TYR A 204 -3.17 20.74 0.28
N GLY A 205 -4.46 20.84 0.55
CA GLY A 205 -5.34 21.85 -0.09
C GLY A 205 -5.79 21.50 -1.50
N ALA A 206 -5.56 20.27 -1.98
CA ALA A 206 -6.11 19.85 -3.26
C ALA A 206 -7.62 19.57 -3.14
N PRO A 207 -8.43 20.00 -4.14
CA PRO A 207 -9.81 19.56 -4.24
C PRO A 207 -9.87 18.04 -4.46
N ASP A 208 -11.02 17.42 -4.12
CA ASP A 208 -11.24 16.02 -4.41
C ASP A 208 -11.25 15.77 -5.94
N PRO A 209 -10.28 15.05 -6.49
CA PRO A 209 -10.23 14.82 -7.93
C PRO A 209 -11.16 13.69 -8.38
N LEU A 210 -11.68 12.90 -7.43
CA LEU A 210 -12.45 11.70 -7.73
C LEU A 210 -13.94 11.91 -7.47
N ARG A 211 -14.75 11.69 -8.49
CA ARG A 211 -16.21 11.63 -8.34
C ARG A 211 -16.65 10.18 -8.11
N THR A 212 -17.55 10.00 -7.14
CA THR A 212 -18.20 8.70 -6.90
C THR A 212 -19.40 8.58 -7.83
N VAL A 213 -19.43 7.54 -8.66
CA VAL A 213 -20.58 7.19 -9.49
C VAL A 213 -21.36 6.08 -8.78
N ARG A 214 -22.55 6.43 -8.28
CA ARG A 214 -23.37 5.55 -7.45
C ARG A 214 -23.58 4.20 -8.16
N ALA A 215 -23.41 3.10 -7.44
CA ALA A 215 -23.50 1.72 -7.88
C ALA A 215 -22.48 1.29 -8.97
N LEU A 216 -21.73 2.19 -9.59
CA LEU A 216 -20.76 1.86 -10.64
C LEU A 216 -19.31 1.89 -10.14
N GLY A 217 -18.91 2.91 -9.36
CA GLY A 217 -17.54 3.02 -8.88
C GLY A 217 -17.03 4.45 -8.79
N TYR A 218 -15.86 4.70 -9.36
CA TYR A 218 -15.16 5.97 -9.26
C TYR A 218 -14.64 6.43 -10.63
N VAL A 219 -14.54 7.75 -10.79
CA VAL A 219 -14.00 8.39 -11.98
C VAL A 219 -13.20 9.63 -11.56
N LEU A 220 -12.15 9.94 -12.30
CA LEU A 220 -11.46 11.21 -12.26
C LEU A 220 -11.94 11.98 -13.49
N ASP A 221 -12.68 13.08 -13.27
CA ASP A 221 -13.15 13.90 -14.37
C ASP A 221 -12.00 14.79 -14.87
N SER A 222 -11.85 14.96 -16.19
CA SER A 222 -10.84 15.85 -16.76
C SER A 222 -11.05 17.29 -16.27
N VAL A 223 -9.96 18.02 -16.09
CA VAL A 223 -10.02 19.45 -15.79
C VAL A 223 -10.19 20.17 -17.11
N GLU A 224 -11.29 20.91 -17.28
CA GLU A 224 -11.42 21.83 -18.41
C GLU A 224 -10.29 22.85 -18.35
N SER A 225 -9.57 22.98 -19.48
CA SER A 225 -8.43 23.89 -19.64
C SER A 225 -8.90 25.32 -19.83
#